data_18095684ef4245a1af189da62cd1c849
#
_entry.id   18095684ef4245a1af189da62cd1c849
#
_cell.length_a   1.000
_cell.length_b   1.000
_cell.length_c   1.000
_cell.angle_alpha   90.00
_cell.angle_beta   90.00
_cell.angle_gamma   90.00
#
_symmetry.space_group_name_H-M   'P 1'
#
loop_
_entity.id
_entity.type
_entity.pdbx_description
1 polymer ?
#
loop_
_entity_poly.entity_id
_entity_poly.type
_entity_poly.pdbx_seq_one_letter_code
_entity_poly.pdbx_strand_id
1 'polypeptide(L)'
;MKRKRYDVKTLVHLEEHEIKEGAFAHLCKYVYEKPARLPDAGKESFDFYRICLQDNIILDAIERANSFIKLNPLMLYIATHELIHVLRFSNGEIDFDASVEEKEQEEAIVHNLTKIVLQPAKHHDLDIVLDCFSSSFNIYDLYN
;
A
#
# COMPACT_ATOMS: atom_id res chain seq x y z
N MET A 1 -1.51 18.41 -14.41
CA MET A 1 -1.25 17.37 -13.37
C MET A 1 -2.33 16.31 -13.44
N LYS A 2 -1.96 15.07 -13.74
CA LYS A 2 -2.93 13.97 -13.76
C LYS A 2 -3.52 13.79 -12.36
N ARG A 3 -4.82 13.85 -12.26
CA ARG A 3 -5.54 13.60 -11.00
C ARG A 3 -5.36 12.13 -10.63
N LYS A 4 -4.75 11.89 -9.47
CA LYS A 4 -4.58 10.53 -8.97
C LYS A 4 -5.91 9.98 -8.50
N ARG A 5 -6.22 8.76 -8.92
CA ARG A 5 -7.50 8.12 -8.66
C ARG A 5 -7.30 6.94 -7.74
N TYR A 6 -7.45 7.21 -6.46
CA TYR A 6 -7.37 6.17 -5.45
C TYR A 6 -8.29 6.51 -4.29
N ASP A 7 -8.65 5.49 -3.51
CA ASP A 7 -9.28 5.65 -2.22
C ASP A 7 -8.62 4.71 -1.19
N VAL A 8 -9.01 4.89 0.07
CA VAL A 8 -8.55 4.06 1.19
C VAL A 8 -9.79 3.54 1.90
N LYS A 9 -9.87 2.23 2.09
CA LYS A 9 -10.95 1.57 2.81
C LYS A 9 -10.40 0.70 3.94
N THR A 10 -11.09 0.69 5.07
CA THR A 10 -10.80 -0.20 6.18
C THR A 10 -11.66 -1.47 6.10
N LEU A 11 -11.34 -2.47 6.90
CA LEU A 11 -11.92 -3.82 6.83
C LEU A 11 -13.46 -3.83 6.74
N VAL A 12 -14.14 -2.99 7.54
CA VAL A 12 -15.60 -2.90 7.58
C VAL A 12 -16.21 -2.57 6.20
N HIS A 13 -15.47 -1.83 5.39
CA HIS A 13 -15.91 -1.38 4.06
C HIS A 13 -15.31 -2.18 2.91
N LEU A 14 -14.49 -3.21 3.20
CA LEU A 14 -13.91 -4.06 2.18
C LEU A 14 -14.89 -5.15 1.75
N GLU A 15 -14.92 -5.40 0.44
CA GLU A 15 -15.61 -6.54 -0.11
C GLU A 15 -14.79 -7.82 0.09
N GLU A 16 -15.43 -8.98 0.02
CA GLU A 16 -14.78 -10.26 0.27
C GLU A 16 -13.51 -10.46 -0.58
N HIS A 17 -13.58 -10.13 -1.87
CA HIS A 17 -12.43 -10.27 -2.76
C HIS A 17 -11.29 -9.28 -2.47
N GLU A 18 -11.57 -8.23 -1.69
CA GLU A 18 -10.59 -7.21 -1.30
C GLU A 18 -9.85 -7.57 -0.01
N ILE A 19 -10.26 -8.63 0.65
CA ILE A 19 -9.62 -9.11 1.88
C ILE A 19 -8.52 -10.09 1.52
N LYS A 20 -7.30 -9.83 2.02
CA LYS A 20 -6.14 -10.69 1.80
C LYS A 20 -5.61 -11.19 3.14
N GLU A 21 -5.61 -12.49 3.32
CA GLU A 21 -5.15 -13.11 4.57
C GLU A 21 -3.70 -12.73 4.88
N GLY A 22 -3.46 -12.33 6.12
CA GLY A 22 -2.13 -12.05 6.64
C GLY A 22 -1.50 -10.72 6.23
N ALA A 23 -2.17 -9.91 5.40
CA ALA A 23 -1.63 -8.62 4.97
C ALA A 23 -2.12 -7.47 5.86
N PHE A 24 -1.23 -6.53 6.19
CA PHE A 24 -1.63 -5.27 6.84
C PHE A 24 -2.44 -4.41 5.89
N ALA A 25 -1.99 -4.33 4.65
CA ALA A 25 -2.64 -3.59 3.59
C ALA A 25 -2.22 -4.17 2.24
N HIS A 26 -3.03 -3.92 1.24
CA HIS A 26 -2.68 -4.25 -0.14
C HIS A 26 -3.48 -3.36 -1.09
N LEU A 27 -3.12 -3.40 -2.37
CA LEU A 27 -3.81 -2.65 -3.41
C LEU A 27 -4.72 -3.54 -4.22
N CYS A 28 -5.91 -3.02 -4.51
CA CYS A 28 -6.78 -3.54 -5.56
C CYS A 28 -6.84 -2.53 -6.69
N LYS A 29 -6.74 -3.00 -7.93
CA LYS A 29 -6.84 -2.17 -9.12
C LYS A 29 -8.17 -2.40 -9.79
N TYR A 30 -8.82 -1.31 -10.14
CA TYR A 30 -10.08 -1.32 -10.89
C TYR A 30 -9.92 -0.51 -12.16
N VAL A 31 -10.54 -0.96 -13.22
CA VAL A 31 -10.60 -0.23 -14.48
C VAL A 31 -12.03 0.25 -14.66
N TYR A 32 -12.19 1.56 -14.72
CA TYR A 32 -13.48 2.20 -14.97
C TYR A 32 -13.56 2.68 -16.40
N GLU A 33 -14.70 2.43 -17.05
CA GLU A 33 -15.00 2.94 -18.39
C GLU A 33 -16.07 4.01 -18.27
N LYS A 34 -15.76 5.20 -18.82
CA LYS A 34 -16.76 6.27 -18.98
C LYS A 34 -17.32 6.23 -20.39
N PRO A 35 -18.66 6.34 -20.56
CA PRO A 35 -19.21 6.61 -21.87
C PRO A 35 -18.69 7.95 -22.37
N ALA A 36 -18.18 7.97 -23.60
CA ALA A 36 -17.70 9.19 -24.21
C ALA A 36 -18.85 10.20 -24.34
N ARG A 37 -18.54 11.51 -24.13
CA ARG A 37 -19.53 12.59 -24.30
C ARG A 37 -19.97 12.74 -25.75
N LEU A 38 -19.15 12.30 -26.71
CA LEU A 38 -19.43 12.37 -28.13
C LEU A 38 -19.65 10.94 -28.66
N PRO A 39 -20.70 10.70 -29.50
CA PRO A 39 -21.02 9.37 -29.96
C PRO A 39 -19.90 8.63 -30.70
N ASP A 40 -18.94 9.39 -31.29
CA ASP A 40 -17.85 8.84 -32.09
C ASP A 40 -16.52 8.75 -31.37
N ALA A 41 -16.43 9.15 -30.09
CA ALA A 41 -15.18 9.28 -29.39
C ALA A 41 -14.73 8.00 -28.62
N GLY A 42 -15.49 6.90 -28.69
CA GLY A 42 -15.18 5.65 -27.98
C GLY A 42 -15.38 5.76 -26.49
N LYS A 43 -14.91 4.76 -25.76
CA LYS A 43 -14.98 4.71 -24.30
C LYS A 43 -13.67 5.22 -23.70
N GLU A 44 -13.74 6.16 -22.76
CA GLU A 44 -12.59 6.55 -21.96
C GLU A 44 -12.48 5.60 -20.77
N SER A 45 -11.31 4.99 -20.59
CA SER A 45 -11.02 4.16 -19.44
C SER A 45 -9.99 4.83 -18.54
N PHE A 46 -10.09 4.57 -17.24
CA PHE A 46 -9.09 5.01 -16.29
C PHE A 46 -8.87 3.95 -15.23
N ASP A 47 -7.66 3.92 -14.70
CA ASP A 47 -7.29 3.03 -13.62
C ASP A 47 -7.61 3.69 -12.27
N PHE A 48 -8.17 2.89 -11.37
CA PHE A 48 -8.47 3.30 -10.01
C PHE A 48 -7.83 2.29 -9.05
N TYR A 49 -7.18 2.80 -8.00
CA TYR A 49 -6.54 1.97 -7.00
C TYR A 49 -7.24 2.11 -5.66
N ARG A 50 -7.45 0.99 -4.99
CA ARG A 50 -7.97 1.00 -3.63
C ARG A 50 -6.90 0.46 -2.69
N ILE A 51 -6.55 1.28 -1.71
CA ILE A 51 -5.70 0.85 -0.60
C ILE A 51 -6.62 0.17 0.42
N CYS A 52 -6.47 -1.13 0.57
CA CYS A 52 -7.29 -1.94 1.48
C CYS A 52 -6.52 -2.13 2.79
N LEU A 53 -6.91 -1.37 3.82
CA LEU A 53 -6.31 -1.47 5.15
C LEU A 53 -7.03 -2.53 5.96
N GLN A 54 -6.30 -3.50 6.43
CA GLN A 54 -6.83 -4.55 7.30
C GLN A 54 -6.49 -4.24 8.75
N ASP A 55 -7.26 -3.33 9.32
CA ASP A 55 -7.05 -2.78 10.65
C ASP A 55 -7.04 -3.85 11.75
N ASN A 56 -7.81 -4.92 11.62
CA ASN A 56 -7.77 -6.04 12.55
C ASN A 56 -6.38 -6.66 12.65
N ILE A 57 -5.70 -6.84 11.51
CA ILE A 57 -4.35 -7.42 11.44
C ILE A 57 -3.33 -6.43 11.99
N ILE A 58 -3.48 -5.15 11.67
CA ILE A 58 -2.62 -4.08 12.16
C ILE A 58 -2.70 -3.99 13.69
N LEU A 59 -3.92 -3.96 14.24
CA LEU A 59 -4.13 -3.87 15.68
C LEU A 59 -3.63 -5.12 16.43
N ASP A 60 -3.82 -6.30 15.85
CA ASP A 60 -3.30 -7.54 16.40
C ASP A 60 -1.76 -7.53 16.48
N ALA A 61 -1.11 -7.03 15.43
CA ALA A 61 0.36 -6.91 15.40
C ALA A 61 0.86 -5.94 16.48
N ILE A 62 0.18 -4.82 16.69
CA ILE A 62 0.51 -3.85 17.73
C ILE A 62 0.41 -4.50 19.12
N GLU A 63 -0.65 -5.25 19.36
CA GLU A 63 -0.87 -5.96 20.62
C GLU A 63 0.24 -7.00 20.86
N ARG A 64 0.59 -7.79 19.84
CA ARG A 64 1.68 -8.77 19.93
C ARG A 64 3.04 -8.14 20.15
N ALA A 65 3.27 -6.96 19.61
CA ALA A 65 4.54 -6.25 19.78
C ALA A 65 4.72 -5.69 21.20
N ASN A 66 3.70 -5.71 22.03
CA ASN A 66 3.75 -5.36 23.45
C ASN A 66 4.47 -4.02 23.70
N SER A 67 3.96 -2.96 23.09
CA SER A 67 4.48 -1.58 23.18
C SER A 67 5.80 -1.32 22.43
N PHE A 68 6.42 -2.32 21.83
CA PHE A 68 7.63 -2.14 21.03
C PHE A 68 7.34 -1.37 19.73
N ILE A 69 6.23 -1.68 19.07
CA ILE A 69 5.78 -0.98 17.86
C ILE A 69 4.54 -0.17 18.20
N LYS A 70 4.54 1.11 17.87
CA LYS A 70 3.42 2.02 18.11
C LYS A 70 2.53 2.12 16.87
N LEU A 71 1.23 2.29 17.10
CA LEU A 71 0.24 2.33 16.02
C LEU A 71 0.49 3.46 15.04
N ASN A 72 0.67 4.69 15.52
CA ASN A 72 0.79 5.85 14.61
C ASN A 72 2.00 5.75 13.69
N PRO A 73 3.22 5.43 14.17
CA PRO A 73 4.36 5.21 13.27
C PRO A 73 4.14 4.06 12.29
N LEU A 74 3.52 2.96 12.73
CA LEU A 74 3.23 1.84 11.84
C LEU A 74 2.23 2.24 10.76
N MET A 75 1.17 2.95 11.12
CA MET A 75 0.18 3.45 10.16
C MET A 75 0.80 4.42 9.17
N LEU A 76 1.68 5.31 9.63
CA LEU A 76 2.39 6.23 8.76
C LEU A 76 3.24 5.47 7.73
N TYR A 77 3.96 4.45 8.17
CA TYR A 77 4.74 3.58 7.28
C TYR A 77 3.84 2.90 6.24
N ILE A 78 2.77 2.24 6.69
CA ILE A 78 1.86 1.50 5.82
C ILE A 78 1.23 2.44 4.79
N ALA A 79 0.68 3.57 5.23
CA ALA A 79 0.04 4.53 4.34
C ALA A 79 1.01 5.07 3.29
N THR A 80 2.22 5.45 3.71
CA THR A 80 3.24 5.97 2.79
C THR A 80 3.67 4.91 1.79
N HIS A 81 3.91 3.69 2.26
CA HIS A 81 4.30 2.55 1.45
C HIS A 81 3.25 2.26 0.36
N GLU A 82 1.98 2.19 0.74
CA GLU A 82 0.90 1.90 -0.20
C GLU A 82 0.69 3.07 -1.19
N LEU A 83 0.81 4.31 -0.74
CA LEU A 83 0.72 5.48 -1.63
C LEU A 83 1.85 5.49 -2.66
N ILE A 84 3.04 5.10 -2.27
CA ILE A 84 4.18 4.99 -3.22
C ILE A 84 3.88 3.91 -4.26
N HIS A 85 3.30 2.77 -3.86
CA HIS A 85 2.84 1.77 -4.82
C HIS A 85 1.84 2.35 -5.81
N VAL A 86 0.83 3.09 -5.35
CA VAL A 86 -0.16 3.75 -6.22
C VAL A 86 0.53 4.67 -7.22
N LEU A 87 1.48 5.48 -6.75
CA LEU A 87 2.25 6.39 -7.60
C LEU A 87 2.98 5.65 -8.70
N ARG A 88 3.69 4.60 -8.35
CA ARG A 88 4.54 3.87 -9.28
C ARG A 88 3.72 3.10 -10.31
N PHE A 89 2.62 2.48 -9.89
CA PHE A 89 1.69 1.84 -10.83
C PHE A 89 1.04 2.87 -11.75
N SER A 90 0.60 4.00 -11.20
CA SER A 90 -0.06 5.07 -11.97
C SER A 90 0.86 5.70 -13.00
N ASN A 91 2.16 5.81 -12.69
CA ASN A 91 3.16 6.39 -13.57
C ASN A 91 3.77 5.38 -14.55
N GLY A 92 3.33 4.12 -14.50
CA GLY A 92 3.85 3.08 -15.39
C GLY A 92 5.27 2.60 -15.05
N GLU A 93 5.75 2.88 -13.84
CA GLU A 93 7.06 2.41 -13.39
C GLU A 93 7.11 0.89 -13.25
N ILE A 94 5.97 0.28 -12.99
CA ILE A 94 5.79 -1.16 -12.91
C ILE A 94 4.38 -1.51 -13.37
N ASP A 95 4.20 -2.69 -13.96
CA ASP A 95 2.91 -3.22 -14.32
C ASP A 95 2.26 -3.91 -13.10
N PHE A 96 0.98 -3.66 -12.88
CA PHE A 96 0.23 -4.31 -11.81
C PHE A 96 0.21 -5.84 -11.97
N ASP A 97 0.28 -6.33 -13.20
CA ASP A 97 0.33 -7.76 -13.53
C ASP A 97 1.76 -8.30 -13.70
N ALA A 98 2.76 -7.58 -13.18
CA ALA A 98 4.15 -8.00 -13.25
C ALA A 98 4.39 -9.36 -12.60
N SER A 99 5.49 -10.03 -12.97
CA SER A 99 5.88 -11.32 -12.40
C SER A 99 6.14 -11.24 -10.89
N VAL A 100 6.14 -12.38 -10.22
CA VAL A 100 6.43 -12.45 -8.79
C VAL A 100 7.81 -11.87 -8.47
N GLU A 101 8.82 -12.20 -9.30
CA GLU A 101 10.19 -11.68 -9.10
C GLU A 101 10.24 -10.16 -9.26
N GLU A 102 9.55 -9.61 -10.26
CA GLU A 102 9.48 -8.17 -10.46
C GLU A 102 8.78 -7.48 -9.30
N LYS A 103 7.72 -8.07 -8.76
CA LYS A 103 7.00 -7.53 -7.61
C LYS A 103 7.84 -7.58 -6.34
N GLU A 104 8.65 -8.60 -6.14
CA GLU A 104 9.58 -8.68 -5.00
C GLU A 104 10.65 -7.58 -5.08
N GLN A 105 11.20 -7.33 -6.27
CA GLN A 105 12.13 -6.24 -6.49
C GLN A 105 11.46 -4.88 -6.26
N GLU A 106 10.22 -4.76 -6.70
CA GLU A 106 9.42 -3.54 -6.51
C GLU A 106 9.16 -3.27 -5.03
N GLU A 107 8.90 -4.29 -4.23
CA GLU A 107 8.73 -4.14 -2.78
C GLU A 107 9.98 -3.53 -2.14
N ALA A 108 11.16 -3.98 -2.54
CA ALA A 108 12.42 -3.42 -2.05
C ALA A 108 12.59 -1.95 -2.46
N ILE A 109 12.24 -1.60 -3.69
CA ILE A 109 12.29 -0.22 -4.19
C ILE A 109 11.33 0.66 -3.38
N VAL A 110 10.09 0.22 -3.19
CA VAL A 110 9.06 0.96 -2.47
C VAL A 110 9.45 1.13 -1.00
N HIS A 111 10.00 0.09 -0.37
CA HIS A 111 10.51 0.20 0.99
C HIS A 111 11.60 1.28 1.11
N ASN A 112 12.57 1.28 0.20
CA ASN A 112 13.63 2.27 0.20
C ASN A 112 13.09 3.68 -0.02
N LEU A 113 12.16 3.86 -0.94
CA LEU A 113 11.51 5.16 -1.17
C LEU A 113 10.71 5.61 0.05
N THR A 114 10.00 4.70 0.71
CA THR A 114 9.27 4.98 1.93
C THR A 114 10.22 5.48 3.02
N LYS A 115 11.34 4.81 3.19
CA LYS A 115 12.38 5.20 4.14
C LYS A 115 12.91 6.62 3.86
N ILE A 116 13.20 6.92 2.60
CA ILE A 116 13.68 8.24 2.18
C ILE A 116 12.64 9.32 2.48
N VAL A 117 11.37 9.06 2.18
CA VAL A 117 10.28 10.01 2.41
C VAL A 117 10.07 10.27 3.90
N LEU A 118 10.15 9.24 4.74
CA LEU A 118 9.86 9.34 6.18
C LEU A 118 11.06 9.73 7.03
N GLN A 119 12.28 9.57 6.53
CA GLN A 119 13.50 9.85 7.27
C GLN A 119 13.55 11.27 7.87
N PRO A 120 13.09 12.34 7.17
CA PRO A 120 13.09 13.68 7.75
C PRO A 120 12.19 13.86 8.97
N ALA A 121 11.26 12.95 9.21
CA ALA A 121 10.34 13.02 10.37
C ALA A 121 11.06 12.83 11.71
N LYS A 122 12.25 12.23 11.75
CA LYS A 122 13.14 12.08 12.93
C LYS A 122 12.41 11.66 14.20
N HIS A 123 11.65 10.60 14.13
CA HIS A 123 10.89 10.09 15.26
C HIS A 123 11.42 8.72 15.66
N HIS A 124 11.79 8.54 16.95
CA HIS A 124 12.39 7.28 17.42
C HIS A 124 11.50 6.07 17.15
N ASP A 125 10.21 6.17 17.43
CA ASP A 125 9.25 5.06 17.22
C ASP A 125 9.09 4.74 15.73
N LEU A 126 9.23 5.72 14.85
CA LEU A 126 9.25 5.52 13.41
C LEU A 126 10.52 4.81 12.96
N ASP A 127 11.67 5.16 13.54
CA ASP A 127 12.94 4.49 13.24
C ASP A 127 12.87 3.00 13.59
N ILE A 128 12.22 2.64 14.68
CA ILE A 128 11.98 1.24 15.04
C ILE A 128 11.16 0.51 13.95
N VAL A 129 10.09 1.14 13.47
CA VAL A 129 9.26 0.57 12.40
C VAL A 129 10.09 0.40 11.12
N LEU A 130 10.84 1.42 10.72
CA LEU A 130 11.69 1.37 9.53
C LEU A 130 12.74 0.26 9.64
N ASP A 131 13.34 0.08 10.80
CA ASP A 131 14.32 -0.98 11.03
C ASP A 131 13.69 -2.37 10.94
N CYS A 132 12.48 -2.54 11.46
CA CYS A 132 11.75 -3.81 11.36
C CYS A 132 11.50 -4.22 9.91
N PHE A 133 11.21 -3.27 9.04
CA PHE A 133 10.97 -3.56 7.61
C PHE A 133 12.25 -3.58 6.77
N SER A 134 13.37 -3.03 7.28
CA SER A 134 14.67 -3.04 6.60
C SER A 134 15.43 -4.35 6.78
N SER A 135 15.20 -5.06 7.89
CA SER A 135 15.73 -6.41 8.07
C SER A 135 14.97 -7.36 7.15
N SER A 136 15.52 -8.55 6.90
CA SER A 136 14.90 -9.55 6.02
C SER A 136 13.52 -10.05 6.49
N PHE A 137 12.91 -9.37 7.46
CA PHE A 137 11.54 -9.60 7.86
C PHE A 137 10.61 -9.02 6.81
N ASN A 138 9.88 -9.91 6.17
CA ASN A 138 8.70 -9.54 5.42
C ASN A 138 7.68 -8.95 6.39
N ILE A 139 6.86 -8.02 5.91
CA ILE A 139 5.73 -7.47 6.68
C ILE A 139 4.85 -8.59 7.27
N TYR A 140 4.82 -9.75 6.61
CA TYR A 140 4.09 -10.94 7.03
C TYR A 140 4.74 -11.65 8.24
N ASP A 141 6.02 -11.47 8.47
CA ASP A 141 6.74 -12.12 9.57
C ASP A 141 6.43 -11.49 10.92
N LEU A 142 6.03 -10.22 10.94
CA LEU A 142 5.50 -9.58 12.14
C LEU A 142 4.16 -10.20 12.57
N TYR A 143 3.48 -10.84 11.64
CA TYR A 143 2.17 -11.45 11.86
C TYR A 143 2.26 -12.89 12.36
N ASN A 144 3.32 -13.54 12.04
CA ASN A 144 3.61 -14.89 12.52
C ASN A 144 4.39 -14.84 13.84
#